data_37c188309f44b72de0312a13140746ea
#
_entry.id   37c188309f44b72de0312a13140746ea
#
_cell.length_a   1.000
_cell.length_b   1.000
_cell.length_c   1.000
_cell.angle_alpha   90.00
_cell.angle_beta   90.00
_cell.angle_gamma   90.00
#
_symmetry.space_group_name_H-M   'P 1'
#
loop_
_entity.id
_entity.type
_entity.pdbx_description
1 polymer ?
#
loop_
_entity_poly.entity_id
_entity_poly.type
_entity_poly.pdbx_seq_one_letter_code
_entity_poly.pdbx_strand_id
1 'polypeptide(L)'
;MNTKFIDILFAFLVFSLPFKYIPRAFWQTFLGGPFGQDLVVYPLLIGFIYTAYCQWKYKNVVYKWDVFRKFIFAYLAVLLISLVWGLFNYPYYDQILNGPADQIEKLPRVLALLHGIGIPVAEKALLEIWMFARPVKGVLFEAFYTFGAVYMIFCWYHDRAQRAIDILLKVTTVDLVIAASYGLVDVCYQNGQMWAQNFITLTIPLLHGDVAAKFDYYQFHTHLFWDAQNRSIFLEPSYFGIYMAFAFPLLWWNIFKQTSKWKQAALVVLFTVLSFEIFLTQSRTALAVNCAVLAIFAVLCFYHMQKRLLFLLASLCLGVVISFAGSMEFMRFGQVPSQIGEWTPLATKWQNMQEKSHTNNINKQKEAQSVKEGITVKEQKVQSKAQAAKGTAGVNAQTYIDKNLKSLSGTDKKNAHAGSNHSRFTVQKTHIRIGLEHPLFGVGTTLWQGYLRERLDRDPGGEIQKWNKNIDKRGLLRAGFANLGDFTLRFAETGFLGLGLYLLPSLVLLLAYAKVLVKRHERIAPFLFCSLSFIGIMSTGLGDGMNITFCYWTAMAVSFLLLTANNVKFTLSFHFPKSSEARNDG
;
A
#
# COMPACT_ATOMS: atom_id res chain seq x y z
N MET A 1 3.26 22.16 -25.16
CA MET A 1 2.56 21.86 -23.88
C MET A 1 2.78 22.97 -22.88
N ASN A 2 1.78 23.32 -22.04
CA ASN A 2 1.99 24.30 -20.97
C ASN A 2 2.82 23.68 -19.85
N THR A 3 4.07 24.11 -19.72
CA THR A 3 5.01 23.55 -18.77
C THR A 3 4.63 23.78 -17.31
N LYS A 4 4.02 24.94 -17.00
CA LYS A 4 3.53 25.25 -15.65
C LYS A 4 2.40 24.31 -15.21
N PHE A 5 1.47 24.01 -16.14
CA PHE A 5 0.38 23.08 -15.86
C PHE A 5 0.89 21.67 -15.56
N ILE A 6 1.87 21.19 -16.34
CA ILE A 6 2.51 19.89 -16.12
C ILE A 6 3.23 19.85 -14.77
N ASP A 7 3.95 20.92 -14.41
CA ASP A 7 4.64 21.01 -13.12
C ASP A 7 3.67 20.94 -11.93
N ILE A 8 2.52 21.62 -12.04
CA ILE A 8 1.45 21.57 -11.03
C ILE A 8 0.87 20.15 -10.95
N LEU A 9 0.59 19.55 -12.11
CA LEU A 9 0.00 18.22 -12.17
C LEU A 9 0.94 17.14 -11.61
N PHE A 10 2.23 17.25 -11.92
CA PHE A 10 3.24 16.33 -11.36
C PHE A 10 3.45 16.58 -9.86
N ALA A 11 3.45 17.83 -9.41
CA ALA A 11 3.50 18.16 -7.99
C ALA A 11 2.30 17.58 -7.24
N PHE A 12 1.10 17.68 -7.82
CA PHE A 12 -0.11 17.08 -7.24
C PHE A 12 -0.04 15.55 -7.24
N LEU A 13 0.52 14.93 -8.29
CA LEU A 13 0.75 13.49 -8.33
C LEU A 13 1.68 13.05 -7.19
N VAL A 14 2.82 13.73 -7.01
CA VAL A 14 3.77 13.40 -5.92
C VAL A 14 3.13 13.61 -4.56
N PHE A 15 2.43 14.74 -4.35
CA PHE A 15 1.68 15.00 -3.12
C PHE A 15 0.63 13.94 -2.82
N SER A 16 0.05 13.34 -3.85
CA SER A 16 -0.98 12.31 -3.69
C SER A 16 -0.46 10.94 -3.26
N LEU A 17 0.87 10.70 -3.31
CA LEU A 17 1.46 9.38 -3.06
C LEU A 17 1.09 8.76 -1.70
N PRO A 18 1.08 9.51 -0.58
CA PRO A 18 0.69 8.96 0.72
C PRO A 18 -0.83 8.85 0.93
N PHE A 19 -1.66 9.52 0.12
CA PHE A 19 -3.11 9.61 0.33
C PHE A 19 -3.88 8.60 -0.52
N LYS A 20 -4.03 7.39 -0.02
CA LYS A 20 -4.67 6.30 -0.75
C LYS A 20 -6.18 6.21 -0.52
N TYR A 21 -6.66 6.40 0.71
CA TYR A 21 -8.04 6.14 1.09
C TYR A 21 -8.83 7.42 1.34
N ILE A 22 -8.98 8.25 0.29
CA ILE A 22 -9.76 9.49 0.38
C ILE A 22 -11.27 9.22 0.47
N PRO A 23 -12.09 10.20 0.93
CA PRO A 23 -13.54 10.10 0.92
C PRO A 23 -14.09 9.77 -0.47
N ARG A 24 -15.04 8.85 -0.53
CA ARG A 24 -15.64 8.47 -1.81
C ARG A 24 -16.51 9.58 -2.37
N ALA A 25 -16.20 10.04 -3.57
CA ALA A 25 -17.12 10.83 -4.34
C ALA A 25 -18.20 9.95 -5.00
N PHE A 26 -19.32 10.56 -5.44
CA PHE A 26 -20.46 9.84 -6.00
C PHE A 26 -20.08 8.84 -7.11
N TRP A 27 -19.24 9.24 -8.08
CA TRP A 27 -18.79 8.36 -9.18
C TRP A 27 -17.95 7.19 -8.73
N GLN A 28 -17.29 7.29 -7.58
CA GLN A 28 -16.48 6.21 -7.03
C GLN A 28 -17.33 5.01 -6.62
N THR A 29 -18.59 5.22 -6.29
CA THR A 29 -19.54 4.15 -5.97
C THR A 29 -19.76 3.25 -7.18
N PHE A 30 -19.76 3.80 -8.39
CA PHE A 30 -19.94 3.05 -9.64
C PHE A 30 -18.62 2.48 -10.17
N LEU A 31 -17.56 3.29 -10.25
CA LEU A 31 -16.27 2.87 -10.79
C LEU A 31 -15.49 1.96 -9.85
N GLY A 32 -15.63 2.18 -8.54
CA GLY A 32 -15.03 1.36 -7.47
C GLY A 32 -13.53 1.16 -7.54
N GLY A 33 -12.99 0.42 -6.60
CA GLY A 33 -11.56 0.10 -6.57
C GLY A 33 -10.67 1.34 -6.54
N PRO A 34 -9.61 1.41 -7.37
CA PRO A 34 -8.64 2.51 -7.35
C PRO A 34 -9.26 3.88 -7.59
N PHE A 35 -10.24 4.00 -8.51
CA PHE A 35 -10.95 5.26 -8.74
C PHE A 35 -11.72 5.75 -7.52
N GLY A 36 -12.03 4.86 -6.58
CA GLY A 36 -12.77 5.19 -5.37
C GLY A 36 -11.92 5.57 -4.18
N GLN A 37 -10.64 5.28 -4.20
CA GLN A 37 -9.83 5.31 -2.99
C GLN A 37 -8.48 6.00 -3.17
N ASP A 38 -7.91 5.97 -4.38
CA ASP A 38 -6.55 6.38 -4.64
C ASP A 38 -6.49 7.80 -5.26
N LEU A 39 -5.97 8.76 -4.50
CA LEU A 39 -5.88 10.15 -4.95
C LEU A 39 -4.99 10.31 -6.20
N VAL A 40 -3.98 9.46 -6.36
CA VAL A 40 -3.03 9.49 -7.48
C VAL A 40 -3.70 9.28 -8.84
N VAL A 41 -4.83 8.56 -8.87
CA VAL A 41 -5.55 8.28 -10.12
C VAL A 41 -6.02 9.55 -10.83
N TYR A 42 -6.39 10.59 -10.06
CA TYR A 42 -6.91 11.83 -10.64
C TYR A 42 -5.84 12.63 -11.42
N PRO A 43 -4.68 12.97 -10.85
CA PRO A 43 -3.63 13.63 -11.63
C PRO A 43 -3.12 12.79 -12.79
N LEU A 44 -3.10 11.45 -12.66
CA LEU A 44 -2.78 10.57 -13.79
C LEU A 44 -3.81 10.67 -14.90
N LEU A 45 -5.10 10.57 -14.61
CA LEU A 45 -6.17 10.64 -15.60
C LEU A 45 -6.17 11.99 -16.33
N ILE A 46 -6.10 13.09 -15.56
CA ILE A 46 -6.00 14.43 -16.12
C ILE A 46 -4.76 14.55 -17.02
N GLY A 47 -3.64 13.98 -16.57
CA GLY A 47 -2.38 13.95 -17.31
C GLY A 47 -2.47 13.21 -18.63
N PHE A 48 -3.10 12.05 -18.64
CA PHE A 48 -3.31 11.29 -19.88
C PHE A 48 -4.22 12.01 -20.84
N ILE A 49 -5.35 12.55 -20.37
CA ILE A 49 -6.29 13.34 -21.20
C ILE A 49 -5.58 14.56 -21.78
N TYR A 50 -4.83 15.29 -20.95
CA TYR A 50 -4.08 16.46 -21.39
C TYR A 50 -3.00 16.11 -22.41
N THR A 51 -2.25 15.03 -22.19
CA THR A 51 -1.22 14.55 -23.11
C THR A 51 -1.82 14.12 -24.43
N ALA A 52 -2.92 13.38 -24.42
CA ALA A 52 -3.66 12.97 -25.61
C ALA A 52 -4.20 14.20 -26.38
N TYR A 53 -4.79 15.17 -25.67
CA TYR A 53 -5.26 16.42 -26.26
C TYR A 53 -4.11 17.20 -26.94
N CYS A 54 -2.97 17.34 -26.26
CA CYS A 54 -1.80 18.01 -26.82
C CYS A 54 -1.26 17.29 -28.06
N GLN A 55 -1.23 15.97 -28.04
CA GLN A 55 -0.78 15.15 -29.17
C GLN A 55 -1.73 15.26 -30.36
N TRP A 56 -3.05 15.30 -30.10
CA TRP A 56 -4.07 15.48 -31.15
C TRP A 56 -4.01 16.87 -31.78
N LYS A 57 -3.97 17.92 -30.94
CA LYS A 57 -4.04 19.31 -31.39
C LYS A 57 -2.74 19.83 -32.02
N TYR A 58 -1.61 19.44 -31.48
CA TYR A 58 -0.30 20.04 -31.80
C TYR A 58 0.69 19.02 -32.35
N LYS A 59 0.32 18.12 -33.17
CA LYS A 59 1.16 17.03 -33.74
C LYS A 59 2.68 17.20 -33.45
N ASN A 60 3.33 16.21 -32.84
CA ASN A 60 4.77 16.20 -32.48
C ASN A 60 5.24 17.08 -31.30
N VAL A 61 4.35 17.64 -30.49
CA VAL A 61 4.74 18.41 -29.28
C VAL A 61 5.13 17.50 -28.11
N VAL A 62 4.67 16.26 -28.10
CA VAL A 62 4.98 15.28 -27.05
C VAL A 62 6.15 14.41 -27.53
N TYR A 63 7.21 14.36 -26.71
CA TYR A 63 8.32 13.44 -26.97
C TYR A 63 7.82 11.99 -27.11
N LYS A 64 8.33 11.26 -28.10
CA LYS A 64 7.96 9.88 -28.34
C LYS A 64 9.08 8.96 -27.92
N TRP A 65 8.90 8.25 -26.82
CA TRP A 65 9.84 7.24 -26.36
C TRP A 65 9.52 5.89 -27.03
N ASP A 66 9.92 5.74 -28.29
CA ASP A 66 9.48 4.63 -29.14
C ASP A 66 9.86 3.25 -28.61
N VAL A 67 11.05 3.11 -28.03
CA VAL A 67 11.50 1.83 -27.46
C VAL A 67 10.60 1.40 -26.30
N PHE A 68 10.31 2.32 -25.40
CA PHE A 68 9.48 2.03 -24.24
C PHE A 68 8.01 1.84 -24.63
N ARG A 69 7.55 2.57 -25.64
CA ARG A 69 6.22 2.38 -26.21
C ARG A 69 6.03 0.97 -26.79
N LYS A 70 7.01 0.48 -27.57
CA LYS A 70 7.01 -0.90 -28.10
C LYS A 70 7.00 -1.93 -26.96
N PHE A 71 7.78 -1.66 -25.90
CA PHE A 71 7.78 -2.49 -24.69
C PHE A 71 6.39 -2.53 -24.02
N ILE A 72 5.70 -1.37 -23.85
CA ILE A 72 4.36 -1.33 -23.28
C ILE A 72 3.39 -2.17 -24.11
N PHE A 73 3.43 -2.08 -25.45
CA PHE A 73 2.59 -2.90 -26.32
C PHE A 73 2.88 -4.39 -26.16
N ALA A 74 4.16 -4.79 -26.08
CA ALA A 74 4.53 -6.19 -25.85
C ALA A 74 4.02 -6.68 -24.49
N TYR A 75 4.18 -5.88 -23.43
CA TYR A 75 3.66 -6.21 -22.10
C TYR A 75 2.13 -6.34 -22.11
N LEU A 76 1.42 -5.37 -22.70
CA LEU A 76 -0.03 -5.41 -22.83
C LEU A 76 -0.52 -6.64 -23.64
N ALA A 77 0.18 -7.00 -24.70
CA ALA A 77 -0.12 -8.19 -25.48
C ALA A 77 -0.02 -9.47 -24.62
N VAL A 78 1.04 -9.60 -23.80
CA VAL A 78 1.18 -10.73 -22.87
C VAL A 78 0.09 -10.73 -21.82
N LEU A 79 -0.28 -9.57 -21.25
CA LEU A 79 -1.40 -9.49 -20.32
C LEU A 79 -2.73 -9.92 -20.93
N LEU A 80 -3.00 -9.52 -22.18
CA LEU A 80 -4.21 -9.90 -22.91
C LEU A 80 -4.22 -11.39 -23.24
N ILE A 81 -3.10 -11.95 -23.70
CA ILE A 81 -2.96 -13.39 -23.97
C ILE A 81 -3.18 -14.18 -22.67
N SER A 82 -2.53 -13.77 -21.59
CA SER A 82 -2.71 -14.38 -20.26
C SER A 82 -4.16 -14.32 -19.79
N LEU A 83 -4.82 -13.17 -19.99
CA LEU A 83 -6.23 -13.01 -19.63
C LEU A 83 -7.14 -13.93 -20.43
N VAL A 84 -6.98 -13.94 -21.76
CA VAL A 84 -7.77 -14.81 -22.65
C VAL A 84 -7.55 -16.27 -22.29
N TRP A 85 -6.29 -16.69 -22.14
CA TRP A 85 -5.94 -18.04 -21.71
C TRP A 85 -6.56 -18.40 -20.36
N GLY A 86 -6.45 -17.50 -19.38
CA GLY A 86 -7.02 -17.68 -18.05
C GLY A 86 -8.54 -17.81 -18.08
N LEU A 87 -9.23 -16.95 -18.83
CA LEU A 87 -10.70 -17.01 -18.95
C LEU A 87 -11.19 -18.30 -19.60
N PHE A 88 -10.51 -18.79 -20.65
CA PHE A 88 -10.89 -20.04 -21.29
C PHE A 88 -10.66 -21.28 -20.42
N ASN A 89 -9.64 -21.24 -19.56
CA ASN A 89 -9.23 -22.38 -18.74
C ASN A 89 -9.64 -22.25 -17.27
N TYR A 90 -10.52 -21.30 -16.91
CA TYR A 90 -10.90 -21.07 -15.53
C TYR A 90 -11.86 -22.13 -14.99
N PRO A 91 -11.47 -22.98 -14.03
CA PRO A 91 -12.28 -24.14 -13.63
C PRO A 91 -13.37 -23.79 -12.59
N TYR A 92 -13.44 -22.55 -12.10
CA TYR A 92 -14.28 -22.17 -10.96
C TYR A 92 -15.53 -21.37 -11.34
N TYR A 93 -15.92 -21.36 -12.62
CA TYR A 93 -17.13 -20.65 -13.07
C TYR A 93 -18.38 -21.12 -12.32
N ASP A 94 -18.57 -22.43 -12.21
CA ASP A 94 -19.76 -23.00 -11.55
C ASP A 94 -19.83 -22.63 -10.07
N GLN A 95 -18.71 -22.60 -9.37
CA GLN A 95 -18.67 -22.20 -7.97
C GLN A 95 -19.06 -20.73 -7.77
N ILE A 96 -18.73 -19.86 -8.74
CA ILE A 96 -19.08 -18.45 -8.70
C ILE A 96 -20.54 -18.26 -9.09
N LEU A 97 -20.99 -18.86 -10.19
CA LEU A 97 -22.34 -18.68 -10.71
C LEU A 97 -23.43 -19.30 -9.82
N ASN A 98 -23.08 -20.35 -9.08
CA ASN A 98 -23.96 -21.00 -8.10
C ASN A 98 -23.66 -20.53 -6.66
N GLY A 99 -22.74 -19.58 -6.48
CA GLY A 99 -22.42 -18.98 -5.18
C GLY A 99 -23.45 -17.96 -4.71
N PRO A 100 -23.29 -17.43 -3.49
CA PRO A 100 -24.19 -16.41 -2.93
C PRO A 100 -24.26 -15.18 -3.84
N ALA A 101 -25.47 -14.64 -4.03
CA ALA A 101 -25.72 -13.46 -4.86
C ALA A 101 -24.98 -12.20 -4.38
N ASP A 102 -24.74 -12.07 -3.08
CA ASP A 102 -24.06 -10.94 -2.45
C ASP A 102 -22.53 -11.02 -2.50
N GLN A 103 -21.97 -12.03 -3.18
CA GLN A 103 -20.52 -12.15 -3.33
C GLN A 103 -19.88 -10.95 -4.05
N ILE A 104 -20.66 -10.18 -4.80
CA ILE A 104 -20.28 -8.88 -5.36
C ILE A 104 -21.14 -7.79 -4.72
N GLU A 105 -20.57 -7.02 -3.80
CA GLU A 105 -21.25 -5.97 -3.02
C GLU A 105 -21.96 -4.91 -3.90
N LYS A 106 -21.51 -4.74 -5.14
CA LYS A 106 -22.06 -3.74 -6.07
C LYS A 106 -23.17 -4.27 -6.95
N LEU A 107 -23.27 -5.58 -7.10
CA LEU A 107 -24.21 -6.22 -8.01
C LEU A 107 -25.65 -5.82 -7.73
N PRO A 108 -26.17 -5.86 -6.47
CA PRO A 108 -27.53 -5.45 -6.18
C PRO A 108 -27.82 -3.98 -6.56
N ARG A 109 -26.84 -3.08 -6.39
CA ARG A 109 -26.99 -1.65 -6.73
C ARG A 109 -27.01 -1.45 -8.25
N VAL A 110 -26.15 -2.15 -8.98
CA VAL A 110 -26.12 -2.10 -10.44
C VAL A 110 -27.40 -2.68 -11.01
N LEU A 111 -27.88 -3.78 -10.45
CA LEU A 111 -29.14 -4.42 -10.85
C LEU A 111 -30.33 -3.47 -10.65
N ALA A 112 -30.42 -2.83 -9.46
CA ALA A 112 -31.47 -1.86 -9.18
C ALA A 112 -31.42 -0.65 -10.13
N LEU A 113 -30.22 -0.17 -10.49
CA LEU A 113 -30.06 0.91 -11.47
C LEU A 113 -30.55 0.49 -12.86
N LEU A 114 -30.14 -0.68 -13.35
CA LEU A 114 -30.54 -1.21 -14.66
C LEU A 114 -32.05 -1.40 -14.75
N HIS A 115 -32.67 -1.98 -13.72
CA HIS A 115 -34.13 -2.10 -13.64
C HIS A 115 -34.80 -0.72 -13.60
N GLY A 116 -34.24 0.26 -12.89
CA GLY A 116 -34.76 1.64 -12.80
C GLY A 116 -34.77 2.37 -14.13
N ILE A 117 -33.86 2.02 -15.06
CA ILE A 117 -33.83 2.58 -16.44
C ILE A 117 -34.53 1.68 -17.47
N GLY A 118 -35.27 0.66 -17.01
CA GLY A 118 -36.10 -0.20 -17.86
C GLY A 118 -35.33 -1.33 -18.57
N ILE A 119 -34.10 -1.67 -18.13
CA ILE A 119 -33.32 -2.77 -18.70
C ILE A 119 -33.50 -4.00 -17.78
N PRO A 120 -34.30 -5.03 -18.17
CA PRO A 120 -34.50 -6.22 -17.37
C PRO A 120 -33.31 -7.19 -17.57
N VAL A 121 -32.36 -7.17 -16.63
CA VAL A 121 -31.23 -8.10 -16.62
C VAL A 121 -31.38 -9.06 -15.45
N ALA A 122 -31.24 -10.35 -15.71
CA ALA A 122 -31.20 -11.36 -14.66
C ALA A 122 -29.89 -11.23 -13.85
N GLU A 123 -29.96 -11.44 -12.54
CA GLU A 123 -28.82 -11.35 -11.64
C GLU A 123 -27.66 -12.25 -12.10
N LYS A 124 -27.94 -13.47 -12.53
CA LYS A 124 -26.95 -14.42 -13.03
C LYS A 124 -26.23 -13.90 -14.29
N ALA A 125 -26.97 -13.32 -15.24
CA ALA A 125 -26.39 -12.73 -16.45
C ALA A 125 -25.47 -11.53 -16.12
N LEU A 126 -25.86 -10.71 -15.12
CA LEU A 126 -25.02 -9.60 -14.67
C LEU A 126 -23.74 -10.12 -13.98
N LEU A 127 -23.81 -11.22 -13.25
CA LEU A 127 -22.65 -11.87 -12.64
C LEU A 127 -21.69 -12.41 -13.71
N GLU A 128 -22.21 -13.06 -14.75
CA GLU A 128 -21.44 -13.53 -15.91
C GLU A 128 -20.71 -12.36 -16.60
N ILE A 129 -21.42 -11.27 -16.90
CA ILE A 129 -20.80 -10.06 -17.46
C ILE A 129 -19.70 -9.52 -16.54
N TRP A 130 -19.92 -9.53 -15.24
CA TRP A 130 -18.93 -9.08 -14.25
C TRP A 130 -17.67 -9.94 -14.25
N MET A 131 -17.79 -11.25 -14.44
CA MET A 131 -16.66 -12.17 -14.52
C MET A 131 -15.70 -11.84 -15.67
N PHE A 132 -16.21 -11.29 -16.77
CA PHE A 132 -15.39 -10.82 -17.89
C PHE A 132 -14.94 -9.36 -17.70
N ALA A 133 -15.84 -8.50 -17.29
CA ALA A 133 -15.56 -7.07 -17.18
C ALA A 133 -14.50 -6.73 -16.12
N ARG A 134 -14.48 -7.46 -15.00
CA ARG A 134 -13.52 -7.22 -13.91
C ARG A 134 -12.07 -7.49 -14.32
N PRO A 135 -11.69 -8.64 -14.90
CA PRO A 135 -10.33 -8.88 -15.37
C PRO A 135 -9.90 -7.94 -16.50
N VAL A 136 -10.78 -7.65 -17.46
CA VAL A 136 -10.49 -6.68 -18.54
C VAL A 136 -10.19 -5.31 -17.96
N LYS A 137 -11.04 -4.83 -17.03
CA LYS A 137 -10.76 -3.59 -16.28
C LYS A 137 -9.42 -3.65 -15.56
N GLY A 138 -9.07 -4.81 -14.97
CA GLY A 138 -7.79 -5.02 -14.28
C GLY A 138 -6.60 -4.80 -15.22
N VAL A 139 -6.62 -5.43 -16.40
CA VAL A 139 -5.57 -5.28 -17.44
C VAL A 139 -5.46 -3.84 -17.92
N LEU A 140 -6.59 -3.19 -18.22
CA LEU A 140 -6.59 -1.79 -18.68
C LEU A 140 -6.05 -0.85 -17.60
N PHE A 141 -6.50 -1.04 -16.36
CA PHE A 141 -6.03 -0.24 -15.24
C PHE A 141 -4.53 -0.45 -15.01
N GLU A 142 -4.07 -1.67 -15.11
CA GLU A 142 -2.66 -1.98 -14.96
C GLU A 142 -1.81 -1.29 -16.03
N ALA A 143 -2.17 -1.40 -17.30
CA ALA A 143 -1.45 -0.75 -18.38
C ALA A 143 -1.39 0.79 -18.19
N PHE A 144 -2.49 1.39 -17.73
CA PHE A 144 -2.58 2.83 -17.47
C PHE A 144 -1.79 3.23 -16.22
N TYR A 145 -1.99 2.53 -15.09
CA TYR A 145 -1.47 2.90 -13.77
C TYR A 145 0.02 2.57 -13.60
N THR A 146 0.57 1.70 -14.43
CA THR A 146 1.96 1.24 -14.33
C THR A 146 2.86 1.89 -15.39
N PHE A 147 3.25 1.14 -16.39
CA PHE A 147 4.19 1.58 -17.43
C PHE A 147 3.65 2.73 -18.30
N GLY A 148 2.33 2.83 -18.48
CA GLY A 148 1.73 3.98 -19.13
C GLY A 148 2.02 5.28 -18.40
N ALA A 149 1.89 5.29 -17.08
CA ALA A 149 2.21 6.44 -16.26
C ALA A 149 3.71 6.78 -16.26
N VAL A 150 4.59 5.76 -16.21
CA VAL A 150 6.05 5.96 -16.38
C VAL A 150 6.35 6.64 -17.71
N TYR A 151 5.76 6.14 -18.80
CA TYR A 151 5.90 6.72 -20.13
C TYR A 151 5.45 8.18 -20.16
N MET A 152 4.28 8.46 -19.61
CA MET A 152 3.72 9.82 -19.58
C MET A 152 4.62 10.80 -18.82
N ILE A 153 5.05 10.45 -17.61
CA ILE A 153 5.94 11.29 -16.79
C ILE A 153 7.26 11.51 -17.51
N PHE A 154 7.82 10.47 -18.11
CA PHE A 154 9.05 10.58 -18.89
C PHE A 154 8.90 11.55 -20.07
N CYS A 155 7.81 11.42 -20.84
CA CYS A 155 7.55 12.31 -21.97
C CYS A 155 7.36 13.79 -21.56
N TRP A 156 6.84 14.04 -20.37
CA TRP A 156 6.67 15.40 -19.84
C TRP A 156 7.98 16.10 -19.50
N TYR A 157 8.96 15.33 -19.04
CA TYR A 157 10.19 15.87 -18.45
C TYR A 157 11.47 15.46 -19.19
N HIS A 158 11.35 14.85 -20.35
CA HIS A 158 12.48 14.38 -21.14
C HIS A 158 13.59 15.46 -21.27
N ASP A 159 13.23 16.69 -21.62
CA ASP A 159 14.18 17.80 -21.82
C ASP A 159 14.46 18.60 -20.53
N ARG A 160 13.81 18.29 -19.41
CA ARG A 160 13.90 19.05 -18.18
C ARG A 160 13.85 18.17 -16.93
N ALA A 161 14.59 17.08 -16.96
CA ALA A 161 14.64 16.08 -15.91
C ALA A 161 14.95 16.68 -14.52
N GLN A 162 15.86 17.67 -14.45
CA GLN A 162 16.19 18.35 -13.20
C GLN A 162 14.98 19.01 -12.55
N ARG A 163 14.05 19.54 -13.36
CA ARG A 163 12.81 20.14 -12.86
C ARG A 163 11.90 19.12 -12.18
N ALA A 164 11.76 17.92 -12.78
CA ALA A 164 11.01 16.82 -12.18
C ALA A 164 11.61 16.42 -10.82
N ILE A 165 12.93 16.30 -10.77
CA ILE A 165 13.67 15.96 -9.54
C ILE A 165 13.44 17.02 -8.45
N ASP A 166 13.54 18.31 -8.81
CA ASP A 166 13.36 19.39 -7.84
C ASP A 166 11.91 19.44 -7.30
N ILE A 167 10.91 19.16 -8.13
CA ILE A 167 9.51 19.04 -7.70
C ILE A 167 9.38 17.83 -6.78
N LEU A 168 9.90 16.67 -7.17
CA LEU A 168 9.87 15.44 -6.36
C LEU A 168 10.45 15.68 -4.98
N LEU A 169 11.66 16.23 -4.87
CA LEU A 169 12.33 16.46 -3.59
C LEU A 169 11.55 17.43 -2.69
N LYS A 170 11.02 18.53 -3.28
CA LYS A 170 10.28 19.54 -2.52
C LYS A 170 8.97 18.99 -1.99
N VAL A 171 8.18 18.36 -2.87
CA VAL A 171 6.85 17.87 -2.51
C VAL A 171 6.95 16.68 -1.56
N THR A 172 7.84 15.72 -1.81
CA THR A 172 8.09 14.62 -0.86
C THR A 172 8.50 15.15 0.52
N THR A 173 9.29 16.23 0.58
CA THR A 173 9.63 16.83 1.89
C THR A 173 8.41 17.41 2.60
N VAL A 174 7.48 18.04 1.87
CA VAL A 174 6.20 18.51 2.43
C VAL A 174 5.37 17.33 2.96
N ASP A 175 5.26 16.26 2.18
CA ASP A 175 4.54 15.05 2.60
C ASP A 175 5.15 14.43 3.86
N LEU A 176 6.48 14.42 3.97
CA LEU A 176 7.19 13.94 5.14
C LEU A 176 6.95 14.81 6.39
N VAL A 177 6.85 16.13 6.22
CA VAL A 177 6.48 17.04 7.33
C VAL A 177 5.04 16.77 7.79
N ILE A 178 4.11 16.57 6.85
CA ILE A 178 2.72 16.22 7.17
C ILE A 178 2.67 14.87 7.90
N ALA A 179 3.37 13.87 7.37
CA ALA A 179 3.41 12.54 7.97
C ALA A 179 4.00 12.57 9.39
N ALA A 180 5.14 13.25 9.59
CA ALA A 180 5.75 13.40 10.91
C ALA A 180 4.85 14.14 11.90
N SER A 181 4.21 15.23 11.46
CA SER A 181 3.31 15.99 12.32
C SER A 181 2.11 15.17 12.76
N TYR A 182 1.51 14.42 11.85
CA TYR A 182 0.36 13.56 12.16
C TYR A 182 0.78 12.34 12.99
N GLY A 183 1.94 11.75 12.70
CA GLY A 183 2.51 10.65 13.47
C GLY A 183 2.79 11.03 14.94
N LEU A 184 3.27 12.26 15.20
CA LEU A 184 3.40 12.78 16.57
C LEU A 184 2.05 12.95 17.26
N VAL A 185 1.01 13.39 16.54
CA VAL A 185 -0.35 13.44 17.08
C VAL A 185 -0.85 12.03 17.41
N ASP A 186 -0.56 11.02 16.58
CA ASP A 186 -0.89 9.62 16.85
C ASP A 186 -0.15 9.11 18.10
N VAL A 187 1.12 9.47 18.31
CA VAL A 187 1.86 9.20 19.56
C VAL A 187 1.17 9.84 20.77
N CYS A 188 0.74 11.10 20.68
CA CYS A 188 0.00 11.76 21.74
C CYS A 188 -1.35 11.08 22.02
N TYR A 189 -2.03 10.63 20.98
CA TYR A 189 -3.27 9.84 21.09
C TYR A 189 -3.04 8.53 21.85
N GLN A 190 -2.00 7.78 21.50
CA GLN A 190 -1.63 6.52 22.16
C GLN A 190 -1.27 6.74 23.64
N ASN A 191 -0.79 7.93 24.01
CA ASN A 191 -0.59 8.37 25.39
C ASN A 191 -1.84 8.92 26.07
N GLY A 192 -3.02 8.78 25.45
CA GLY A 192 -4.30 9.16 26.02
C GLY A 192 -4.58 10.66 26.06
N GLN A 193 -3.91 11.47 25.26
CA GLN A 193 -4.16 12.91 25.19
C GLN A 193 -5.49 13.20 24.47
N MET A 194 -6.45 13.77 25.20
CA MET A 194 -7.82 14.02 24.69
C MET A 194 -7.85 14.92 23.45
N TRP A 195 -6.97 15.93 23.37
CA TRP A 195 -6.92 16.81 22.21
C TRP A 195 -6.48 16.05 20.94
N ALA A 196 -5.52 15.14 21.07
CA ALA A 196 -5.06 14.30 19.96
C ALA A 196 -6.16 13.33 19.51
N GLN A 197 -6.90 12.77 20.47
CA GLN A 197 -8.06 11.92 20.20
C GLN A 197 -9.13 12.66 19.40
N ASN A 198 -9.47 13.89 19.81
CA ASN A 198 -10.45 14.71 19.09
C ASN A 198 -9.96 15.07 17.68
N PHE A 199 -8.69 15.41 17.53
CA PHE A 199 -8.09 15.76 16.23
C PHE A 199 -8.12 14.57 15.27
N ILE A 200 -7.68 13.41 15.73
CA ILE A 200 -7.68 12.18 14.92
C ILE A 200 -9.11 11.80 14.55
N THR A 201 -10.05 11.87 15.50
CA THR A 201 -11.48 11.64 15.27
C THR A 201 -12.03 12.48 14.13
N LEU A 202 -11.66 13.74 14.08
CA LEU A 202 -12.11 14.67 13.04
C LEU A 202 -11.47 14.37 11.67
N THR A 203 -10.22 13.95 11.65
CA THR A 203 -9.43 13.83 10.39
C THR A 203 -9.52 12.47 9.72
N ILE A 204 -9.86 11.40 10.45
CA ILE A 204 -9.96 10.05 9.88
C ILE A 204 -10.90 9.93 8.69
N PRO A 205 -12.11 10.47 8.72
CA PRO A 205 -13.00 10.36 7.57
C PRO A 205 -12.40 10.98 6.30
N LEU A 206 -11.52 11.98 6.45
CA LEU A 206 -10.82 12.63 5.33
C LEU A 206 -9.66 11.78 4.80
N LEU A 207 -8.94 11.05 5.68
CA LEU A 207 -7.76 10.27 5.32
C LEU A 207 -8.11 8.84 4.89
N HIS A 208 -9.15 8.25 5.47
CA HIS A 208 -9.45 6.83 5.32
C HIS A 208 -10.86 6.54 4.79
N GLY A 209 -11.65 7.56 4.52
CA GLY A 209 -12.95 7.48 3.83
C GLY A 209 -13.86 6.37 4.36
N ASP A 210 -14.40 5.54 3.47
CA ASP A 210 -15.34 4.46 3.80
C ASP A 210 -14.76 3.34 4.64
N VAL A 211 -13.44 3.20 4.73
CA VAL A 211 -12.84 2.17 5.58
C VAL A 211 -13.11 2.52 7.03
N ALA A 212 -13.04 3.80 7.39
CA ALA A 212 -13.41 4.29 8.71
C ALA A 212 -14.90 4.06 9.05
N ALA A 213 -15.78 4.15 8.04
CA ALA A 213 -17.22 3.93 8.24
C ALA A 213 -17.60 2.44 8.42
N LYS A 214 -16.75 1.50 7.99
CA LYS A 214 -17.00 0.06 8.10
C LYS A 214 -16.60 -0.54 9.45
N PHE A 215 -15.76 0.15 10.18
CA PHE A 215 -15.27 -0.26 11.48
C PHE A 215 -15.83 0.70 12.52
N ASP A 216 -16.22 0.17 13.65
CA ASP A 216 -16.55 1.01 14.79
C ASP A 216 -15.34 1.92 15.04
N TYR A 217 -15.61 3.21 15.09
CA TYR A 217 -14.63 4.27 15.05
C TYR A 217 -13.48 4.10 16.06
N TYR A 218 -13.81 3.61 17.27
CA TYR A 218 -12.82 3.29 18.31
C TYR A 218 -11.97 2.07 17.98
N GLN A 219 -12.53 1.07 17.29
CA GLN A 219 -11.80 -0.13 16.88
C GLN A 219 -10.83 0.17 15.74
N PHE A 220 -11.13 1.16 14.90
CA PHE A 220 -10.25 1.55 13.81
C PHE A 220 -8.94 2.16 14.31
N HIS A 221 -8.96 2.94 15.40
CA HIS A 221 -7.79 3.62 15.92
C HIS A 221 -7.01 2.83 16.93
N THR A 222 -7.68 2.16 17.85
CA THR A 222 -7.02 1.50 18.97
C THR A 222 -6.59 0.07 18.67
N HIS A 223 -7.30 -0.64 17.77
CA HIS A 223 -7.20 -2.10 17.72
C HIS A 223 -7.26 -2.73 16.35
N LEU A 224 -7.07 -1.99 15.25
CA LEU A 224 -7.30 -2.55 13.92
C LEU A 224 -6.47 -3.81 13.65
N PHE A 225 -5.23 -3.84 14.14
CA PHE A 225 -4.39 -5.03 14.02
C PHE A 225 -3.54 -5.31 15.26
N TRP A 226 -3.08 -4.25 16.02
CA TRP A 226 -2.15 -4.41 17.15
C TRP A 226 -2.20 -3.19 18.05
N ASP A 227 -2.17 -3.39 19.37
CA ASP A 227 -2.09 -2.31 20.35
C ASP A 227 -0.85 -1.42 20.11
N ALA A 228 -1.05 -0.12 20.12
CA ALA A 228 0.02 0.89 20.13
C ALA A 228 0.97 0.89 18.91
N GLN A 229 0.46 0.69 17.69
CA GLN A 229 1.24 0.87 16.47
C GLN A 229 0.98 2.25 15.84
N ASN A 230 2.06 3.01 15.64
CA ASN A 230 2.00 4.26 14.88
C ASN A 230 1.79 3.98 13.40
N ARG A 231 0.88 4.69 12.77
CA ARG A 231 0.60 4.60 11.33
C ARG A 231 0.62 5.94 10.62
N SER A 232 0.75 7.03 11.37
CA SER A 232 0.69 8.39 10.83
C SER A 232 -0.58 8.58 9.97
N ILE A 233 -0.47 9.21 8.80
CA ILE A 233 -1.59 9.43 7.85
C ILE A 233 -1.97 8.18 7.05
N PHE A 234 -1.31 7.05 7.24
CA PHE A 234 -1.55 5.84 6.46
C PHE A 234 -2.59 4.93 7.13
N LEU A 235 -3.27 4.14 6.31
CA LEU A 235 -4.26 3.17 6.82
C LEU A 235 -3.62 2.09 7.70
N GLU A 236 -2.44 1.63 7.31
CA GLU A 236 -1.71 0.57 8.00
C GLU A 236 -0.28 0.99 8.29
N PRO A 237 0.31 0.52 9.41
CA PRO A 237 1.71 0.79 9.74
C PRO A 237 2.69 0.32 8.66
N SER A 238 2.38 -0.78 7.96
CA SER A 238 3.18 -1.30 6.86
C SER A 238 3.22 -0.34 5.67
N TYR A 239 2.11 0.34 5.35
CA TYR A 239 2.04 1.32 4.26
C TYR A 239 2.90 2.54 4.53
N PHE A 240 2.94 2.98 5.79
CA PHE A 240 3.86 4.02 6.22
C PHE A 240 5.31 3.61 5.95
N GLY A 241 5.70 2.40 6.35
CA GLY A 241 7.05 1.89 6.10
C GLY A 241 7.40 1.72 4.62
N ILE A 242 6.46 1.30 3.79
CA ILE A 242 6.62 1.21 2.33
C ILE A 242 6.87 2.59 1.74
N TYR A 243 6.09 3.59 2.14
CA TYR A 243 6.30 4.97 1.69
C TYR A 243 7.67 5.51 2.14
N MET A 244 8.11 5.22 3.37
CA MET A 244 9.42 5.65 3.86
C MET A 244 10.59 5.00 3.12
N ALA A 245 10.46 3.76 2.67
CA ALA A 245 11.47 3.11 1.83
C ALA A 245 11.75 3.87 0.52
N PHE A 246 10.75 4.55 -0.03
CA PHE A 246 10.88 5.47 -1.15
C PHE A 246 11.39 6.85 -0.73
N ALA A 247 10.82 7.41 0.34
CA ALA A 247 10.97 8.82 0.68
C ALA A 247 12.26 9.15 1.47
N PHE A 248 12.79 8.23 2.29
CA PHE A 248 14.01 8.46 3.06
C PHE A 248 15.23 8.77 2.20
N PRO A 249 15.55 8.00 1.15
CA PRO A 249 16.67 8.37 0.29
C PRO A 249 16.51 9.73 -0.40
N LEU A 250 15.28 10.13 -0.73
CA LEU A 250 15.00 11.46 -1.27
C LEU A 250 15.18 12.56 -0.22
N LEU A 251 14.80 12.30 1.04
CA LEU A 251 15.08 13.20 2.16
C LEU A 251 16.60 13.33 2.39
N TRP A 252 17.35 12.22 2.36
CA TRP A 252 18.81 12.23 2.48
C TRP A 252 19.46 13.04 1.35
N TRP A 253 18.94 12.91 0.13
CA TRP A 253 19.37 13.75 -0.99
C TRP A 253 19.09 15.23 -0.72
N ASN A 254 17.91 15.56 -0.21
CA ASN A 254 17.59 16.94 0.13
C ASN A 254 18.50 17.48 1.23
N ILE A 255 18.79 16.71 2.28
CA ILE A 255 19.79 17.08 3.33
C ILE A 255 21.16 17.32 2.68
N PHE A 256 21.63 16.41 1.82
CA PHE A 256 22.91 16.51 1.12
C PHE A 256 23.00 17.76 0.25
N LYS A 257 21.90 18.16 -0.39
CA LYS A 257 21.83 19.31 -1.31
C LYS A 257 21.85 20.66 -0.57
N GLN A 258 21.43 20.69 0.70
CA GLN A 258 21.36 21.95 1.45
C GLN A 258 22.74 22.56 1.70
N THR A 259 22.82 23.89 1.53
CA THR A 259 23.99 24.70 1.87
C THR A 259 23.85 25.35 3.25
N SER A 260 22.62 25.67 3.65
CA SER A 260 22.31 26.26 4.96
C SER A 260 22.34 25.19 6.06
N LYS A 261 23.19 25.37 7.07
CA LYS A 261 23.32 24.45 8.21
C LYS A 261 22.00 24.29 8.99
N TRP A 262 21.22 25.37 9.14
CA TRP A 262 19.93 25.32 9.81
C TRP A 262 18.89 24.48 9.06
N LYS A 263 18.81 24.64 7.74
CA LYS A 263 17.92 23.79 6.91
C LYS A 263 18.36 22.34 6.95
N GLN A 264 19.66 22.10 6.90
CA GLN A 264 20.21 20.75 7.01
C GLN A 264 19.86 20.12 8.37
N ALA A 265 20.07 20.86 9.48
CA ALA A 265 19.71 20.39 10.82
C ALA A 265 18.21 20.10 10.94
N ALA A 266 17.35 21.00 10.45
CA ALA A 266 15.89 20.79 10.47
C ALA A 266 15.47 19.52 9.72
N LEU A 267 16.08 19.22 8.56
CA LEU A 267 15.79 18.01 7.81
C LEU A 267 16.33 16.74 8.49
N VAL A 268 17.47 16.84 9.21
CA VAL A 268 17.98 15.73 10.04
C VAL A 268 17.05 15.48 11.23
N VAL A 269 16.53 16.52 11.87
CA VAL A 269 15.51 16.39 12.92
C VAL A 269 14.24 15.73 12.37
N LEU A 270 13.76 16.16 11.19
CA LEU A 270 12.63 15.53 10.52
C LEU A 270 12.88 14.04 10.28
N PHE A 271 14.07 13.66 9.77
CA PHE A 271 14.45 12.26 9.60
C PHE A 271 14.45 11.49 10.93
N THR A 272 14.95 12.10 12.02
CA THR A 272 14.98 11.49 13.36
C THR A 272 13.56 11.24 13.88
N VAL A 273 12.65 12.22 13.74
CA VAL A 273 11.24 12.05 14.14
C VAL A 273 10.57 10.93 13.33
N LEU A 274 10.72 10.93 12.02
CA LEU A 274 10.13 9.89 11.17
C LEU A 274 10.72 8.50 11.47
N SER A 275 12.03 8.42 11.77
CA SER A 275 12.67 7.16 12.19
C SER A 275 12.11 6.66 13.52
N PHE A 276 11.88 7.56 14.48
CA PHE A 276 11.20 7.23 15.75
C PHE A 276 9.81 6.66 15.49
N GLU A 277 9.02 7.30 14.63
CA GLU A 277 7.69 6.82 14.27
C GLU A 277 7.73 5.46 13.56
N ILE A 278 8.73 5.23 12.68
CA ILE A 278 8.93 3.92 12.01
C ILE A 278 9.21 2.82 13.02
N PHE A 279 10.00 3.06 14.05
CA PHE A 279 10.19 2.08 15.13
C PHE A 279 8.87 1.76 15.85
N LEU A 280 8.03 2.78 16.06
CA LEU A 280 6.72 2.60 16.68
C LEU A 280 5.68 1.91 15.77
N THR A 281 5.93 1.80 14.46
CA THR A 281 5.07 0.99 13.58
C THR A 281 5.09 -0.49 13.92
N GLN A 282 6.18 -0.98 14.52
CA GLN A 282 6.45 -2.40 14.76
C GLN A 282 6.33 -3.26 13.48
N SER A 283 6.33 -2.63 12.31
CA SER A 283 6.25 -3.31 11.02
C SER A 283 7.62 -3.87 10.64
N ARG A 284 7.73 -5.21 10.61
CA ARG A 284 8.99 -5.90 10.32
C ARG A 284 9.50 -5.61 8.92
N THR A 285 8.60 -5.60 7.93
CA THR A 285 8.95 -5.28 6.54
C THR A 285 9.47 -3.84 6.43
N ALA A 286 8.79 -2.90 7.09
CA ALA A 286 9.21 -1.50 7.12
C ALA A 286 10.62 -1.35 7.72
N LEU A 287 10.86 -1.94 8.89
CA LEU A 287 12.15 -1.89 9.56
C LEU A 287 13.24 -2.56 8.72
N ALA A 288 13.00 -3.78 8.24
CA ALA A 288 13.98 -4.55 7.48
C ALA A 288 14.41 -3.81 6.20
N VAL A 289 13.45 -3.29 5.42
CA VAL A 289 13.75 -2.58 4.17
C VAL A 289 14.47 -1.27 4.43
N ASN A 290 14.02 -0.45 5.38
CA ASN A 290 14.68 0.83 5.67
C ASN A 290 16.09 0.64 6.26
N CYS A 291 16.29 -0.38 7.12
CA CYS A 291 17.64 -0.75 7.60
C CYS A 291 18.54 -1.26 6.46
N ALA A 292 18.01 -2.08 5.55
CA ALA A 292 18.78 -2.57 4.40
C ALA A 292 19.20 -1.42 3.47
N VAL A 293 18.29 -0.48 3.18
CA VAL A 293 18.60 0.72 2.38
C VAL A 293 19.69 1.57 3.05
N LEU A 294 19.62 1.77 4.36
CA LEU A 294 20.65 2.49 5.10
C LEU A 294 21.99 1.74 5.09
N ALA A 295 21.98 0.41 5.21
CA ALA A 295 23.19 -0.40 5.12
C ALA A 295 23.83 -0.32 3.72
N ILE A 296 23.04 -0.40 2.65
CA ILE A 296 23.53 -0.21 1.28
C ILE A 296 24.11 1.20 1.13
N PHE A 297 23.45 2.23 1.65
CA PHE A 297 23.96 3.60 1.66
C PHE A 297 25.32 3.68 2.37
N ALA A 298 25.45 3.05 3.54
CA ALA A 298 26.71 3.03 4.29
C ALA A 298 27.85 2.39 3.48
N VAL A 299 27.60 1.22 2.87
CA VAL A 299 28.58 0.54 2.00
C VAL A 299 29.02 1.45 0.86
N LEU A 300 28.09 2.13 0.19
CA LEU A 300 28.40 3.04 -0.91
C LEU A 300 29.13 4.30 -0.42
N CYS A 301 28.82 4.84 0.76
CA CYS A 301 29.56 5.94 1.36
C CYS A 301 31.04 5.57 1.62
N PHE A 302 31.28 4.39 2.19
CA PHE A 302 32.66 3.89 2.39
C PHE A 302 33.36 3.58 1.08
N TYR A 303 32.65 3.06 0.08
CA TYR A 303 33.25 2.82 -1.24
C TYR A 303 33.68 4.12 -1.92
N HIS A 304 32.86 5.18 -1.87
CA HIS A 304 33.17 6.47 -2.51
C HIS A 304 34.07 7.38 -1.67
N MET A 305 34.13 7.19 -0.33
CA MET A 305 34.96 7.95 0.62
C MET A 305 34.81 9.47 0.54
N GLN A 306 33.65 9.97 0.09
CA GLN A 306 33.37 11.40 0.05
C GLN A 306 33.05 11.92 1.45
N LYS A 307 33.83 12.87 1.98
CA LYS A 307 33.66 13.45 3.34
C LYS A 307 32.23 13.90 3.61
N ARG A 308 31.58 14.51 2.62
CA ARG A 308 30.20 15.01 2.76
C ARG A 308 29.16 13.89 2.87
N LEU A 309 29.34 12.76 2.16
CA LEU A 309 28.47 11.58 2.29
C LEU A 309 28.72 10.88 3.62
N LEU A 310 29.96 10.76 4.06
CA LEU A 310 30.29 10.17 5.36
C LEU A 310 29.73 11.01 6.53
N PHE A 311 29.80 12.35 6.44
CA PHE A 311 29.17 13.23 7.43
C PHE A 311 27.64 13.05 7.47
N LEU A 312 27.00 12.97 6.29
CA LEU A 312 25.58 12.68 6.20
C LEU A 312 25.25 11.32 6.84
N LEU A 313 26.00 10.27 6.49
CA LEU A 313 25.82 8.95 7.08
C LEU A 313 25.92 8.98 8.60
N ALA A 314 26.94 9.63 9.15
CA ALA A 314 27.11 9.78 10.61
C ALA A 314 25.91 10.49 11.24
N SER A 315 25.40 11.56 10.62
CA SER A 315 24.22 12.29 11.09
C SER A 315 22.96 11.43 11.07
N LEU A 316 22.76 10.62 10.02
CA LEU A 316 21.63 9.70 9.91
C LEU A 316 21.72 8.55 10.93
N CYS A 317 22.90 7.96 11.11
CA CYS A 317 23.13 6.92 12.12
C CYS A 317 22.85 7.44 13.53
N LEU A 318 23.30 8.66 13.85
CA LEU A 318 22.99 9.31 15.12
C LEU A 318 21.47 9.51 15.29
N GLY A 319 20.79 9.99 14.25
CA GLY A 319 19.33 10.12 14.24
C GLY A 319 18.62 8.78 14.50
N VAL A 320 19.06 7.69 13.86
CA VAL A 320 18.50 6.35 14.07
C VAL A 320 18.73 5.87 15.51
N VAL A 321 19.92 6.07 16.08
CA VAL A 321 20.23 5.69 17.46
C VAL A 321 19.34 6.45 18.45
N ILE A 322 19.18 7.77 18.26
CA ILE A 322 18.30 8.60 19.10
C ILE A 322 16.84 8.10 18.97
N SER A 323 16.39 7.84 17.75
CA SER A 323 15.04 7.35 17.47
C SER A 323 14.77 6.00 18.10
N PHE A 324 15.72 5.08 17.99
CA PHE A 324 15.62 3.75 18.60
C PHE A 324 15.55 3.85 20.13
N ALA A 325 16.47 4.59 20.75
CA ALA A 325 16.47 4.79 22.20
C ALA A 325 15.15 5.43 22.68
N GLY A 326 14.68 6.48 21.98
CA GLY A 326 13.41 7.13 22.28
C GLY A 326 12.21 6.20 22.13
N SER A 327 12.18 5.36 21.07
CA SER A 327 11.09 4.41 20.86
C SER A 327 11.06 3.28 21.89
N MET A 328 12.22 2.81 22.31
CA MET A 328 12.33 1.79 23.37
C MET A 328 11.83 2.34 24.70
N GLU A 329 12.21 3.56 25.05
CA GLU A 329 11.75 4.22 26.28
C GLU A 329 10.24 4.46 26.22
N PHE A 330 9.72 4.98 25.09
CA PHE A 330 8.29 5.18 24.90
C PHE A 330 7.49 3.88 25.05
N MET A 331 7.94 2.77 24.43
CA MET A 331 7.28 1.46 24.57
C MET A 331 7.37 0.91 25.98
N ARG A 332 8.47 1.15 26.68
CA ARG A 332 8.65 0.77 28.08
C ARG A 332 7.67 1.48 29.00
N PHE A 333 7.53 2.80 28.83
CA PHE A 333 6.54 3.60 29.59
C PHE A 333 5.11 3.15 29.31
N GLY A 334 4.78 2.83 28.06
CA GLY A 334 3.46 2.33 27.67
C GLY A 334 3.13 0.92 28.21
N GLN A 335 4.16 0.10 28.51
CA GLN A 335 3.98 -1.28 29.02
C GLN A 335 3.97 -1.40 30.55
N VAL A 336 4.33 -0.35 31.29
CA VAL A 336 4.45 -0.37 32.76
C VAL A 336 3.54 0.69 33.42
N PRO A 337 2.22 0.75 33.09
CA PRO A 337 1.34 1.70 33.79
C PRO A 337 1.16 1.38 35.28
N SER A 338 1.28 0.08 35.67
CA SER A 338 0.98 -0.37 37.02
C SER A 338 2.11 -0.13 38.04
N GLN A 339 3.37 -0.11 37.62
CA GLN A 339 4.49 0.04 38.57
C GLN A 339 5.06 1.46 38.66
N ILE A 340 5.02 2.23 37.56
CA ILE A 340 5.50 3.63 37.54
C ILE A 340 4.36 4.61 37.86
N GLY A 341 3.11 4.23 37.59
CA GLY A 341 1.92 5.03 37.94
C GLY A 341 1.79 5.35 39.43
N GLU A 342 2.35 4.52 40.29
CA GLU A 342 2.37 4.77 41.74
C GLU A 342 3.32 5.91 42.16
N TRP A 343 4.26 6.32 41.28
CA TRP A 343 5.30 7.30 41.61
C TRP A 343 5.06 8.72 41.05
N THR A 344 4.08 8.91 40.18
CA THR A 344 3.78 10.24 39.63
C THR A 344 2.36 10.68 39.92
N PRO A 345 2.15 11.84 40.59
CA PRO A 345 0.82 12.39 40.89
C PRO A 345 -0.06 12.61 39.65
N LEU A 346 0.55 12.79 38.47
CA LEU A 346 -0.13 12.95 37.19
C LEU A 346 -0.69 11.63 36.65
N ALA A 347 0.06 10.53 36.78
CA ALA A 347 -0.38 9.21 36.32
C ALA A 347 -1.51 8.67 37.19
N THR A 348 -1.45 8.90 38.52
CA THR A 348 -2.52 8.53 39.46
C THR A 348 -3.79 9.34 39.19
N LYS A 349 -3.65 10.64 38.90
CA LYS A 349 -4.79 11.50 38.53
C LYS A 349 -5.42 11.08 37.20
N TRP A 350 -4.61 10.58 36.28
CA TRP A 350 -5.05 10.12 34.97
C TRP A 350 -5.75 8.76 35.03
N GLN A 351 -5.22 7.79 35.81
CA GLN A 351 -5.89 6.52 36.10
C GLN A 351 -7.26 6.73 36.77
N ASN A 352 -7.33 7.62 37.75
CA ASN A 352 -8.57 7.97 38.43
C ASN A 352 -9.57 8.67 37.49
N MET A 353 -9.11 9.43 36.49
CA MET A 353 -9.98 10.01 35.45
C MET A 353 -10.48 8.97 34.44
N GLN A 354 -9.64 8.01 34.05
CA GLN A 354 -10.07 6.91 33.18
C GLN A 354 -11.07 5.98 33.88
N GLU A 355 -10.81 5.60 35.12
CA GLU A 355 -11.76 4.79 35.91
C GLU A 355 -13.08 5.51 36.13
N LYS A 356 -13.07 6.81 36.43
CA LYS A 356 -14.29 7.62 36.52
C LYS A 356 -15.02 7.74 35.20
N SER A 357 -14.31 7.90 34.10
CA SER A 357 -14.89 7.97 32.76
C SER A 357 -15.50 6.61 32.36
N HIS A 358 -14.80 5.53 32.65
CA HIS A 358 -15.29 4.15 32.39
C HIS A 358 -16.51 3.82 33.24
N THR A 359 -16.46 4.17 34.54
CA THR A 359 -17.58 3.95 35.48
C THR A 359 -18.80 4.80 35.13
N ASN A 360 -18.60 6.06 34.70
CA ASN A 360 -19.67 6.94 34.23
C ASN A 360 -20.28 6.44 32.90
N ASN A 361 -19.51 5.88 32.00
CA ASN A 361 -20.03 5.29 30.77
C ASN A 361 -20.81 4.00 31.04
N ILE A 362 -20.34 3.15 31.95
CA ILE A 362 -21.05 1.94 32.38
C ILE A 362 -22.35 2.31 33.10
N ASN A 363 -22.33 3.34 33.94
CA ASN A 363 -23.53 3.80 34.63
C ASN A 363 -24.54 4.44 33.68
N LYS A 364 -24.10 5.25 32.70
CA LYS A 364 -24.98 5.78 31.64
C LYS A 364 -25.52 4.68 30.73
N GLN A 365 -24.78 3.63 30.46
CA GLN A 365 -25.27 2.47 29.72
C GLN A 365 -26.28 1.66 30.53
N LYS A 366 -26.04 1.48 31.84
CA LYS A 366 -27.01 0.84 32.76
C LYS A 366 -28.26 1.66 32.92
N GLU A 367 -28.19 2.99 33.04
CA GLU A 367 -29.36 3.87 33.06
C GLU A 367 -30.13 3.85 31.74
N ALA A 368 -29.44 3.89 30.60
CA ALA A 368 -30.06 3.77 29.28
C ALA A 368 -30.69 2.39 29.06
N GLN A 369 -30.14 1.35 29.65
CA GLN A 369 -30.67 -0.01 29.60
C GLN A 369 -31.87 -0.18 30.54
N SER A 370 -31.80 0.36 31.74
CA SER A 370 -32.93 0.36 32.69
C SER A 370 -34.12 1.21 32.22
N VAL A 371 -33.86 2.31 31.50
CA VAL A 371 -34.92 3.12 30.85
C VAL A 371 -35.51 2.35 29.66
N LYS A 372 -34.72 1.61 28.88
CA LYS A 372 -35.24 0.72 27.83
C LYS A 372 -36.05 -0.45 28.40
N GLU A 373 -35.59 -1.07 29.46
CA GLU A 373 -36.30 -2.16 30.12
C GLU A 373 -37.62 -1.65 30.78
N GLY A 374 -37.62 -0.45 31.36
CA GLY A 374 -38.82 0.18 31.92
C GLY A 374 -39.88 0.54 30.87
N ILE A 375 -39.47 0.84 29.64
CA ILE A 375 -40.39 1.09 28.50
C ILE A 375 -40.87 -0.25 27.92
N THR A 376 -40.01 -1.26 27.84
CA THR A 376 -40.36 -2.58 27.27
C THR A 376 -41.37 -3.34 28.14
N VAL A 377 -41.33 -3.18 29.47
CA VAL A 377 -42.30 -3.81 30.40
C VAL A 377 -43.72 -3.22 30.26
N LYS A 378 -43.88 -1.96 29.85
CA LYS A 378 -45.17 -1.36 29.54
C LYS A 378 -45.73 -1.77 28.17
N GLU A 379 -44.86 -2.02 27.17
CA GLU A 379 -45.29 -2.44 25.83
C GLU A 379 -45.48 -3.96 25.70
N GLN A 380 -44.76 -4.78 26.48
CA GLN A 380 -44.90 -6.25 26.44
C GLN A 380 -46.25 -6.74 26.97
N LYS A 381 -47.00 -5.95 27.76
CA LYS A 381 -48.36 -6.31 28.17
C LYS A 381 -49.41 -6.18 27.05
N VAL A 382 -49.04 -5.54 25.92
CA VAL A 382 -49.93 -5.35 24.76
C VAL A 382 -49.55 -6.26 23.59
N GLN A 383 -48.30 -6.73 23.50
CA GLN A 383 -47.83 -7.51 22.36
C GLN A 383 -47.62 -9.01 22.58
N SER A 384 -47.88 -9.54 23.76
CA SER A 384 -47.72 -10.97 24.08
C SER A 384 -48.70 -11.93 23.39
N LYS A 385 -49.49 -11.46 22.43
CA LYS A 385 -50.36 -12.30 21.60
C LYS A 385 -50.00 -12.41 20.12
N ALA A 386 -48.89 -11.80 19.66
CA ALA A 386 -48.57 -11.73 18.21
C ALA A 386 -47.20 -12.24 17.78
N GLN A 387 -46.35 -12.79 18.64
CA GLN A 387 -45.01 -13.22 18.23
C GLN A 387 -44.58 -14.56 18.81
N ALA A 388 -45.25 -15.59 18.39
CA ALA A 388 -44.77 -16.98 18.46
C ALA A 388 -44.26 -17.44 17.10
N ALA A 389 -43.50 -16.64 16.37
CA ALA A 389 -42.76 -17.08 15.19
C ALA A 389 -41.75 -16.01 14.71
N LYS A 390 -40.55 -15.99 15.26
CA LYS A 390 -39.31 -15.65 14.55
C LYS A 390 -38.13 -15.82 15.53
N GLY A 391 -37.41 -16.92 15.31
CA GLY A 391 -36.21 -17.27 16.09
C GLY A 391 -34.98 -16.45 15.71
N THR A 392 -34.15 -16.30 16.73
CA THR A 392 -32.68 -16.28 16.73
C THR A 392 -31.96 -15.35 15.76
N ALA A 393 -31.56 -14.18 16.23
CA ALA A 393 -30.28 -13.53 15.90
C ALA A 393 -30.00 -12.36 16.86
N GLY A 394 -29.48 -12.65 18.02
CA GLY A 394 -28.96 -11.67 18.97
C GLY A 394 -27.73 -12.23 19.67
N VAL A 395 -26.63 -12.41 18.93
CA VAL A 395 -25.31 -12.66 19.55
C VAL A 395 -24.82 -11.34 20.11
N ASN A 396 -24.85 -11.25 21.44
CA ASN A 396 -24.41 -10.10 22.22
C ASN A 396 -22.98 -9.66 21.80
N ALA A 397 -22.86 -8.41 21.37
CA ALA A 397 -21.57 -7.76 21.07
C ALA A 397 -20.60 -7.84 22.27
N GLN A 398 -21.13 -7.84 23.49
CA GLN A 398 -20.37 -7.96 24.73
C GLN A 398 -19.68 -9.32 24.86
N THR A 399 -20.35 -10.41 24.45
CA THR A 399 -19.74 -11.76 24.46
C THR A 399 -18.64 -11.90 23.41
N TYR A 400 -18.72 -11.14 22.33
CA TYR A 400 -17.67 -11.08 21.29
C TYR A 400 -16.45 -10.30 21.78
N ILE A 401 -16.65 -9.21 22.51
CA ILE A 401 -15.61 -8.39 23.11
C ILE A 401 -14.90 -9.16 24.23
N ASP A 402 -15.62 -9.79 25.15
CA ASP A 402 -15.04 -10.56 26.25
C ASP A 402 -14.30 -11.82 25.77
N LYS A 403 -14.76 -12.45 24.71
CA LYS A 403 -14.09 -13.61 24.10
C LYS A 403 -12.81 -13.22 23.38
N ASN A 404 -12.76 -12.03 22.76
CA ASN A 404 -11.57 -11.51 22.11
C ASN A 404 -10.57 -10.89 23.11
N LEU A 405 -11.02 -10.28 24.19
CA LEU A 405 -10.15 -9.77 25.26
C LEU A 405 -9.49 -10.91 26.07
N LYS A 406 -10.17 -12.02 26.31
CA LYS A 406 -9.56 -13.21 26.94
C LYS A 406 -8.56 -13.93 26.04
N SER A 407 -8.70 -13.85 24.71
CA SER A 407 -7.73 -14.44 23.78
C SER A 407 -6.45 -13.61 23.62
N LEU A 408 -6.36 -12.42 24.19
CA LEU A 408 -5.23 -11.49 24.11
C LEU A 408 -4.33 -11.51 25.36
N SER A 409 -4.52 -12.46 26.29
CA SER A 409 -3.56 -12.66 27.38
C SER A 409 -2.20 -13.15 26.82
N GLY A 410 -1.12 -12.61 27.34
CA GLY A 410 0.29 -12.63 26.90
C GLY A 410 0.91 -13.83 26.18
N THR A 411 0.31 -15.01 26.18
CA THR A 411 0.73 -16.20 25.43
C THR A 411 0.25 -16.17 23.97
N ASP A 412 -0.89 -15.52 23.67
CA ASP A 412 -1.45 -15.46 22.32
C ASP A 412 -0.78 -14.41 21.43
N LYS A 413 -0.10 -13.40 22.02
CA LYS A 413 0.63 -12.37 21.22
C LYS A 413 1.78 -12.98 20.42
N LYS A 414 2.56 -13.93 20.98
CA LYS A 414 3.61 -14.64 20.24
C LYS A 414 3.03 -15.48 19.10
N ASN A 415 1.89 -16.11 19.32
CA ASN A 415 1.24 -16.97 18.33
C ASN A 415 0.58 -16.16 17.20
N ALA A 416 0.04 -14.98 17.47
CA ALA A 416 -0.56 -14.12 16.47
C ALA A 416 0.46 -13.54 15.47
N HIS A 417 1.66 -13.17 15.94
CA HIS A 417 2.76 -12.73 15.06
C HIS A 417 3.32 -13.88 14.21
N ALA A 418 3.41 -15.08 14.76
CA ALA A 418 3.78 -16.27 14.00
C ALA A 418 2.74 -16.58 12.92
N GLY A 419 1.44 -16.44 13.24
CA GLY A 419 0.33 -16.64 12.31
C GLY A 419 0.36 -15.71 11.11
N SER A 420 0.61 -14.40 11.29
CA SER A 420 0.67 -13.44 10.19
C SER A 420 1.82 -13.71 9.20
N ASN A 421 3.02 -14.09 9.69
CA ASN A 421 4.13 -14.46 8.81
C ASN A 421 3.85 -15.77 8.08
N HIS A 422 3.26 -16.74 8.77
CA HIS A 422 2.89 -18.03 8.18
C HIS A 422 1.87 -17.83 7.05
N SER A 423 0.83 -17.02 7.27
CA SER A 423 -0.17 -16.71 6.26
C SER A 423 0.44 -16.02 5.03
N ARG A 424 1.35 -15.06 5.21
CA ARG A 424 2.06 -14.37 4.12
C ARG A 424 2.89 -15.36 3.30
N PHE A 425 3.71 -16.15 3.97
CA PHE A 425 4.55 -17.14 3.32
C PHE A 425 3.74 -18.22 2.59
N THR A 426 2.64 -18.68 3.18
CA THR A 426 1.73 -19.66 2.58
C THR A 426 1.07 -19.12 1.32
N VAL A 427 0.61 -17.86 1.32
CA VAL A 427 0.04 -17.23 0.12
C VAL A 427 1.08 -17.09 -0.98
N GLN A 428 2.29 -16.61 -0.66
CA GLN A 428 3.37 -16.48 -1.64
C GLN A 428 3.79 -17.84 -2.23
N LYS A 429 3.95 -18.85 -1.38
CA LYS A 429 4.22 -20.24 -1.83
C LYS A 429 3.13 -20.75 -2.76
N THR A 430 1.88 -20.43 -2.44
CA THR A 430 0.74 -20.82 -3.28
C THR A 430 0.74 -20.08 -4.62
N HIS A 431 1.07 -18.79 -4.65
CA HIS A 431 1.27 -18.04 -5.90
C HIS A 431 2.37 -18.67 -6.76
N ILE A 432 3.50 -19.04 -6.17
CA ILE A 432 4.60 -19.71 -6.88
C ILE A 432 4.12 -21.05 -7.45
N ARG A 433 3.37 -21.85 -6.67
CA ARG A 433 2.82 -23.12 -7.13
C ARG A 433 1.87 -22.96 -8.31
N ILE A 434 0.93 -21.98 -8.23
CA ILE A 434 0.04 -21.65 -9.35
C ILE A 434 0.85 -21.27 -10.59
N GLY A 435 1.87 -20.42 -10.44
CA GLY A 435 2.74 -20.03 -11.55
C GLY A 435 3.53 -21.21 -12.16
N LEU A 436 3.97 -22.17 -11.35
CA LEU A 436 4.64 -23.37 -11.83
C LEU A 436 3.68 -24.37 -12.52
N GLU A 437 2.42 -24.42 -12.11
CA GLU A 437 1.37 -25.19 -12.79
C GLU A 437 0.97 -24.56 -14.14
N HIS A 438 1.11 -23.23 -14.27
CA HIS A 438 0.79 -22.45 -15.48
C HIS A 438 1.98 -21.57 -15.94
N PRO A 439 3.14 -22.16 -16.32
CA PRO A 439 4.42 -21.46 -16.34
C PRO A 439 4.53 -20.36 -17.41
N LEU A 440 3.89 -20.48 -18.57
CA LEU A 440 4.06 -19.52 -19.67
C LEU A 440 3.24 -18.23 -19.48
N PHE A 441 1.93 -18.36 -19.24
CA PHE A 441 0.97 -17.25 -19.23
C PHE A 441 0.25 -17.08 -17.89
N GLY A 442 0.49 -17.95 -16.90
CA GLY A 442 -0.23 -17.90 -15.65
C GLY A 442 -1.72 -18.25 -15.79
N VAL A 443 -2.51 -17.82 -14.80
CA VAL A 443 -3.97 -18.09 -14.74
C VAL A 443 -4.82 -16.89 -15.14
N GLY A 444 -4.22 -15.80 -15.56
CA GLY A 444 -4.91 -14.55 -15.91
C GLY A 444 -5.05 -13.57 -14.75
N THR A 445 -4.98 -12.28 -15.07
CA THR A 445 -5.07 -11.18 -14.11
C THR A 445 -6.37 -11.25 -13.32
N THR A 446 -6.30 -11.17 -11.99
CA THR A 446 -7.41 -11.24 -11.02
C THR A 446 -8.11 -12.60 -10.87
N LEU A 447 -7.76 -13.62 -11.64
CA LEU A 447 -8.39 -14.95 -11.58
C LEU A 447 -7.71 -15.88 -10.55
N TRP A 448 -6.52 -15.56 -10.09
CA TRP A 448 -5.73 -16.35 -9.15
C TRP A 448 -6.46 -16.70 -7.84
N GLN A 449 -7.40 -15.86 -7.41
CA GLN A 449 -8.14 -16.05 -6.16
C GLN A 449 -8.90 -17.38 -6.10
N GLY A 450 -9.45 -17.83 -7.22
CA GLY A 450 -10.13 -19.12 -7.32
C GLY A 450 -9.20 -20.29 -7.04
N TYR A 451 -7.98 -20.20 -7.56
CA TYR A 451 -6.98 -21.27 -7.42
C TYR A 451 -6.39 -21.36 -6.00
N LEU A 452 -6.44 -20.28 -5.21
CA LEU A 452 -5.89 -20.27 -3.85
C LEU A 452 -6.60 -21.28 -2.94
N ARG A 453 -7.94 -21.34 -2.99
CA ARG A 453 -8.74 -22.16 -2.06
C ARG A 453 -8.27 -23.61 -1.98
N GLU A 454 -7.98 -24.23 -3.10
CA GLU A 454 -7.61 -25.64 -3.18
C GLU A 454 -6.14 -25.90 -2.83
N ARG A 455 -5.30 -24.87 -2.94
CA ARG A 455 -3.85 -24.95 -2.84
C ARG A 455 -3.28 -24.38 -1.53
N LEU A 456 -4.12 -23.70 -0.77
CA LEU A 456 -3.75 -23.24 0.57
C LEU A 456 -3.63 -24.44 1.51
N ASP A 457 -2.50 -24.52 2.19
CA ASP A 457 -2.33 -25.53 3.25
C ASP A 457 -3.42 -25.31 4.31
N ARG A 458 -4.01 -26.40 4.80
CA ARG A 458 -5.03 -26.34 5.84
C ARG A 458 -4.37 -25.97 7.16
N ASP A 459 -4.34 -24.68 7.45
CA ASP A 459 -3.88 -24.17 8.74
C ASP A 459 -5.10 -24.00 9.67
N PRO A 460 -5.17 -24.75 10.78
CA PRO A 460 -6.35 -24.76 11.64
C PRO A 460 -6.57 -23.48 12.48
N GLY A 461 -5.67 -22.50 12.46
CA GLY A 461 -5.75 -21.41 13.44
C GLY A 461 -5.57 -19.97 12.96
N GLY A 462 -5.35 -19.68 11.67
CA GLY A 462 -4.91 -18.37 11.23
C GLY A 462 -5.91 -17.58 10.36
N GLU A 463 -5.40 -16.54 9.70
CA GLU A 463 -6.15 -15.74 8.72
C GLU A 463 -6.66 -16.59 7.56
N ILE A 464 -5.96 -17.65 7.17
CA ILE A 464 -6.35 -18.61 6.14
C ILE A 464 -7.70 -19.26 6.48
N GLN A 465 -7.92 -19.64 7.74
CA GLN A 465 -9.19 -20.18 8.17
C GLN A 465 -10.32 -19.13 8.11
N LYS A 466 -10.02 -17.86 8.40
CA LYS A 466 -10.98 -16.76 8.22
C LYS A 466 -11.34 -16.57 6.76
N TRP A 467 -10.37 -16.64 5.85
CA TRP A 467 -10.61 -16.55 4.40
C TRP A 467 -11.47 -17.69 3.90
N ASN A 468 -11.17 -18.93 4.30
CA ASN A 468 -11.98 -20.09 3.93
C ASN A 468 -13.42 -19.98 4.45
N LYS A 469 -13.62 -19.53 5.71
CA LYS A 469 -14.96 -19.25 6.24
C LYS A 469 -15.67 -18.12 5.50
N ASN A 470 -14.94 -17.12 5.00
CA ASN A 470 -15.51 -16.05 4.19
C ASN A 470 -15.95 -16.57 2.81
N ILE A 471 -15.18 -17.48 2.20
CA ILE A 471 -15.57 -18.13 0.93
C ILE A 471 -16.86 -18.90 1.13
N ASP A 472 -16.95 -19.72 2.18
CA ASP A 472 -18.15 -20.52 2.47
C ASP A 472 -19.39 -19.65 2.74
N LYS A 473 -19.20 -18.48 3.39
CA LYS A 473 -20.31 -17.57 3.72
C LYS A 473 -20.69 -16.60 2.62
N ARG A 474 -19.71 -16.09 1.88
CA ARG A 474 -19.85 -14.91 1.00
C ARG A 474 -19.50 -15.19 -0.46
N GLY A 475 -19.06 -16.41 -0.75
CA GLY A 475 -18.63 -16.80 -2.09
C GLY A 475 -17.16 -16.49 -2.39
N LEU A 476 -16.66 -17.10 -3.47
CA LEU A 476 -15.25 -17.09 -3.85
C LEU A 476 -14.70 -15.68 -4.15
N LEU A 477 -15.50 -14.82 -4.75
CA LEU A 477 -15.09 -13.45 -5.10
C LEU A 477 -14.97 -12.51 -3.89
N ARG A 478 -15.46 -12.94 -2.72
CA ARG A 478 -15.39 -12.18 -1.45
C ARG A 478 -14.47 -12.79 -0.41
N ALA A 479 -13.62 -13.70 -0.80
CA ALA A 479 -12.68 -14.36 0.09
C ALA A 479 -11.80 -13.40 0.89
N GLY A 480 -11.49 -12.23 0.32
CA GLY A 480 -10.69 -11.18 0.97
C GLY A 480 -9.22 -11.56 1.11
N PHE A 481 -8.71 -12.43 0.23
CA PHE A 481 -7.29 -12.75 0.21
C PHE A 481 -6.44 -11.49 0.07
N ALA A 482 -5.52 -11.31 0.99
CA ALA A 482 -4.57 -10.22 0.92
C ALA A 482 -3.59 -10.46 -0.24
N ASN A 483 -3.29 -9.37 -0.97
CA ASN A 483 -2.26 -9.38 -2.00
C ASN A 483 -0.89 -9.25 -1.32
N LEU A 484 -0.21 -10.37 -1.11
CA LEU A 484 1.04 -10.45 -0.40
C LEU A 484 2.15 -10.87 -1.36
N GLY A 485 3.05 -9.94 -1.69
CA GLY A 485 4.17 -10.14 -2.60
C GLY A 485 3.79 -9.94 -4.08
N ASP A 486 4.14 -8.78 -4.62
CA ASP A 486 3.80 -8.42 -6.01
C ASP A 486 4.43 -9.34 -7.05
N PHE A 487 5.67 -9.78 -6.82
CA PHE A 487 6.37 -10.62 -7.80
C PHE A 487 5.78 -12.03 -7.91
N THR A 488 5.46 -12.64 -6.78
CA THR A 488 4.85 -13.97 -6.75
C THR A 488 3.43 -13.95 -7.33
N LEU A 489 2.69 -12.88 -7.05
CA LEU A 489 1.38 -12.65 -7.65
C LEU A 489 1.47 -12.52 -9.18
N ARG A 490 2.40 -11.70 -9.67
CA ARG A 490 2.63 -11.55 -11.13
C ARG A 490 2.99 -12.87 -11.79
N PHE A 491 3.80 -13.67 -11.13
CA PHE A 491 4.11 -15.01 -11.61
C PHE A 491 2.87 -15.90 -11.70
N ALA A 492 2.01 -15.90 -10.69
CA ALA A 492 0.76 -16.66 -10.73
C ALA A 492 -0.18 -16.16 -11.85
N GLU A 493 -0.32 -14.84 -12.00
CA GLU A 493 -1.24 -14.24 -12.97
C GLU A 493 -0.78 -14.37 -14.41
N THR A 494 0.52 -14.21 -14.69
CA THR A 494 1.04 -14.00 -16.05
C THR A 494 2.21 -14.92 -16.44
N GLY A 495 2.57 -15.85 -15.56
CA GLY A 495 3.67 -16.80 -15.79
C GLY A 495 5.04 -16.14 -15.90
N PHE A 496 6.02 -16.88 -16.40
CA PHE A 496 7.37 -16.37 -16.62
C PHE A 496 7.45 -15.24 -17.64
N LEU A 497 6.61 -15.27 -18.69
CA LEU A 497 6.64 -14.24 -19.72
C LEU A 497 6.19 -12.88 -19.17
N GLY A 498 5.08 -12.85 -18.46
CA GLY A 498 4.58 -11.62 -17.88
C GLY A 498 5.46 -11.10 -16.74
N LEU A 499 5.93 -11.97 -15.85
CA LEU A 499 6.87 -11.61 -14.80
C LEU A 499 8.18 -11.09 -15.38
N GLY A 500 8.74 -11.74 -16.40
CA GLY A 500 9.96 -11.32 -17.05
C GLY A 500 9.86 -9.92 -17.67
N LEU A 501 8.77 -9.66 -18.40
CA LEU A 501 8.52 -8.31 -18.95
C LEU A 501 8.25 -7.29 -17.83
N TYR A 502 7.53 -7.66 -16.79
CA TYR A 502 7.27 -6.77 -15.65
C TYR A 502 8.56 -6.32 -14.95
N LEU A 503 9.52 -7.23 -14.79
CA LEU A 503 10.81 -6.95 -14.14
C LEU A 503 11.84 -6.31 -15.07
N LEU A 504 11.69 -6.42 -16.38
CA LEU A 504 12.70 -5.98 -17.35
C LEU A 504 13.12 -4.51 -17.21
N PRO A 505 12.20 -3.52 -17.08
CA PRO A 505 12.61 -2.13 -16.89
C PRO A 505 13.38 -1.91 -15.59
N SER A 506 13.00 -2.62 -14.52
CA SER A 506 13.69 -2.55 -13.23
C SER A 506 15.11 -3.13 -13.33
N LEU A 507 15.27 -4.24 -14.00
CA LEU A 507 16.59 -4.85 -14.23
C LEU A 507 17.49 -3.92 -15.04
N VAL A 508 16.95 -3.30 -16.10
CA VAL A 508 17.67 -2.31 -16.90
C VAL A 508 18.13 -1.13 -16.05
N LEU A 509 17.26 -0.60 -15.18
CA LEU A 509 17.59 0.50 -14.27
C LEU A 509 18.67 0.08 -13.26
N LEU A 510 18.52 -1.08 -12.62
CA LEU A 510 19.50 -1.59 -11.66
C LEU A 510 20.88 -1.77 -12.27
N LEU A 511 20.95 -2.34 -13.48
CA LEU A 511 22.20 -2.50 -14.23
C LEU A 511 22.81 -1.15 -14.62
N ALA A 512 21.99 -0.18 -15.03
CA ALA A 512 22.44 1.17 -15.35
C ALA A 512 23.00 1.88 -14.11
N TYR A 513 22.29 1.80 -12.96
CA TYR A 513 22.77 2.33 -11.70
C TYR A 513 24.06 1.65 -11.24
N ALA A 514 24.16 0.32 -11.32
CA ALA A 514 25.37 -0.40 -10.97
C ALA A 514 26.58 0.11 -11.78
N LYS A 515 26.42 0.29 -13.11
CA LYS A 515 27.47 0.84 -13.97
C LYS A 515 27.90 2.26 -13.56
N VAL A 516 26.96 3.11 -13.15
CA VAL A 516 27.27 4.49 -12.75
C VAL A 516 27.89 4.51 -11.34
N LEU A 517 27.36 3.73 -10.41
CA LEU A 517 27.79 3.72 -9.01
C LEU A 517 29.17 3.07 -8.82
N VAL A 518 29.56 2.13 -9.68
CA VAL A 518 30.91 1.55 -9.64
C VAL A 518 31.97 2.56 -10.08
N LYS A 519 31.62 3.51 -10.97
CA LYS A 519 32.54 4.56 -11.40
C LYS A 519 32.64 5.60 -10.27
N ARG A 520 33.84 5.84 -9.76
CA ARG A 520 34.13 6.91 -8.79
C ARG A 520 33.99 8.26 -9.47
N HIS A 521 32.82 8.88 -9.37
CA HIS A 521 32.50 10.15 -9.99
C HIS A 521 32.15 11.19 -8.92
N GLU A 522 32.58 12.43 -9.09
CA GLU A 522 32.27 13.51 -8.12
C GLU A 522 30.75 13.79 -8.00
N ARG A 523 30.00 13.61 -9.10
CA ARG A 523 28.55 13.85 -9.17
C ARG A 523 27.70 12.60 -8.93
N ILE A 524 28.14 11.72 -8.04
CA ILE A 524 27.46 10.45 -7.78
C ILE A 524 26.15 10.59 -7.01
N ALA A 525 26.00 11.62 -6.19
CA ALA A 525 24.90 11.77 -5.24
C ALA A 525 23.47 11.62 -5.85
N PRO A 526 23.12 12.25 -6.98
CA PRO A 526 21.79 12.07 -7.58
C PRO A 526 21.49 10.61 -7.91
N PHE A 527 22.46 9.89 -8.51
CA PHE A 527 22.29 8.48 -8.87
C PHE A 527 22.22 7.58 -7.64
N LEU A 528 23.02 7.88 -6.62
CA LEU A 528 23.03 7.17 -5.36
C LEU A 528 21.65 7.22 -4.68
N PHE A 529 21.11 8.41 -4.49
CA PHE A 529 19.84 8.56 -3.76
C PHE A 529 18.64 8.09 -4.58
N CYS A 530 18.60 8.32 -5.89
CA CYS A 530 17.55 7.77 -6.74
C CYS A 530 17.59 6.24 -6.79
N SER A 531 18.79 5.62 -6.89
CA SER A 531 18.91 4.16 -6.88
C SER A 531 18.45 3.57 -5.54
N LEU A 532 18.81 4.20 -4.42
CA LEU A 532 18.37 3.76 -3.08
C LEU A 532 16.85 3.88 -2.91
N SER A 533 16.24 4.96 -3.37
CA SER A 533 14.79 5.13 -3.38
C SER A 533 14.10 4.05 -4.23
N PHE A 534 14.64 3.77 -5.43
CA PHE A 534 14.11 2.74 -6.30
C PHE A 534 14.27 1.33 -5.73
N ILE A 535 15.47 0.99 -5.20
CA ILE A 535 15.73 -0.30 -4.56
C ILE A 535 14.86 -0.46 -3.31
N GLY A 536 14.74 0.58 -2.49
CA GLY A 536 13.94 0.56 -1.27
C GLY A 536 12.49 0.20 -1.56
N ILE A 537 11.83 0.94 -2.46
CA ILE A 537 10.43 0.66 -2.79
C ILE A 537 10.26 -0.69 -3.51
N MET A 538 11.17 -1.07 -4.40
CA MET A 538 11.12 -2.36 -5.09
C MET A 538 11.24 -3.54 -4.12
N SER A 539 12.10 -3.42 -3.10
CA SER A 539 12.30 -4.48 -2.09
C SER A 539 11.05 -4.76 -1.27
N THR A 540 10.16 -3.79 -1.10
CA THR A 540 8.89 -4.00 -0.39
C THR A 540 7.98 -5.01 -1.11
N GLY A 541 8.09 -5.13 -2.44
CA GLY A 541 7.35 -6.10 -3.24
C GLY A 541 7.66 -7.57 -2.95
N LEU A 542 8.74 -7.85 -2.18
CA LEU A 542 9.06 -9.22 -1.72
C LEU A 542 8.15 -9.69 -0.59
N GLY A 543 7.72 -8.81 0.28
CA GLY A 543 6.94 -9.16 1.48
C GLY A 543 5.54 -8.58 1.55
N ASP A 544 5.36 -7.43 0.93
CA ASP A 544 4.10 -6.68 0.86
C ASP A 544 3.82 -6.26 -0.60
N GLY A 545 2.77 -5.50 -0.84
CA GLY A 545 2.52 -4.94 -2.16
C GLY A 545 3.26 -3.62 -2.37
N MET A 546 4.30 -3.58 -3.22
CA MET A 546 4.94 -2.32 -3.61
C MET A 546 4.00 -1.39 -4.39
N ASN A 547 2.96 -1.97 -4.99
CA ASN A 547 1.90 -1.25 -5.70
C ASN A 547 0.82 -0.67 -4.76
N ILE A 548 0.96 -0.83 -3.45
CA ILE A 548 0.08 -0.21 -2.44
C ILE A 548 0.15 1.32 -2.58
N THR A 549 1.34 1.85 -2.88
CA THR A 549 1.53 3.26 -3.22
C THR A 549 2.05 3.38 -4.65
N PHE A 550 1.81 4.51 -5.29
CA PHE A 550 2.32 4.77 -6.66
C PHE A 550 3.84 5.11 -6.68
N CYS A 551 4.52 5.02 -5.55
CA CYS A 551 5.92 5.39 -5.37
C CYS A 551 6.88 4.66 -6.31
N TYR A 552 6.65 3.35 -6.53
CA TYR A 552 7.49 2.53 -7.41
C TYR A 552 7.53 3.06 -8.86
N TRP A 553 6.37 3.41 -9.40
CA TRP A 553 6.25 3.93 -10.77
C TRP A 553 6.81 5.34 -10.89
N THR A 554 6.64 6.17 -9.88
CA THR A 554 7.27 7.50 -9.79
C THR A 554 8.79 7.40 -9.72
N ALA A 555 9.32 6.52 -8.87
CA ALA A 555 10.75 6.27 -8.77
C ALA A 555 11.34 5.74 -10.08
N MET A 556 10.64 4.83 -10.78
CA MET A 556 11.03 4.30 -12.07
C MET A 556 11.10 5.41 -13.14
N ALA A 557 10.06 6.24 -13.24
CA ALA A 557 10.01 7.33 -14.21
C ALA A 557 11.14 8.34 -13.99
N VAL A 558 11.37 8.77 -12.75
CA VAL A 558 12.43 9.72 -12.41
C VAL A 558 13.81 9.10 -12.59
N SER A 559 13.96 7.80 -12.32
CA SER A 559 15.21 7.07 -12.59
C SER A 559 15.57 7.08 -14.08
N PHE A 560 14.62 6.79 -14.96
CA PHE A 560 14.84 6.87 -16.41
C PHE A 560 15.19 8.30 -16.85
N LEU A 561 14.49 9.32 -16.31
CA LEU A 561 14.78 10.73 -16.61
C LEU A 561 16.21 11.10 -16.20
N LEU A 562 16.63 10.75 -14.98
CA LEU A 562 17.96 11.06 -14.46
C LEU A 562 19.06 10.43 -15.31
N LEU A 563 18.91 9.13 -15.61
CA LEU A 563 19.91 8.39 -16.38
C LEU A 563 19.99 8.89 -17.83
N THR A 564 18.86 9.15 -18.47
CA THR A 564 18.79 9.68 -19.84
C THR A 564 19.41 11.08 -19.95
N ALA A 565 19.08 11.98 -19.01
CA ALA A 565 19.61 13.35 -18.98
C ALA A 565 21.14 13.39 -18.80
N ASN A 566 21.73 12.31 -18.27
CA ASN A 566 23.16 12.16 -18.10
C ASN A 566 23.80 11.22 -19.16
N ASN A 567 23.12 10.99 -20.28
CA ASN A 567 23.60 10.18 -21.42
C ASN A 567 24.03 8.75 -21.03
N VAL A 568 23.42 8.17 -20.02
CA VAL A 568 23.67 6.76 -19.66
C VAL A 568 23.00 5.86 -20.68
N LYS A 569 23.79 5.12 -21.45
CA LYS A 569 23.28 4.19 -22.47
C LYS A 569 22.68 2.94 -21.84
N PHE A 570 21.44 2.62 -22.18
CA PHE A 570 20.72 1.40 -21.80
C PHE A 570 20.96 0.27 -22.81
N THR A 571 22.22 -0.09 -23.08
CA THR A 571 22.54 -1.18 -23.99
C THR A 571 22.68 -2.49 -23.23
N LEU A 572 21.71 -3.37 -23.37
CA LEU A 572 21.88 -4.80 -23.17
C LEU A 572 22.62 -5.36 -24.41
N SER A 573 23.94 -5.26 -24.44
CA SER A 573 24.71 -5.95 -25.45
C SER A 573 24.84 -7.41 -25.03
N PHE A 574 23.93 -8.25 -25.51
CA PHE A 574 24.17 -9.70 -25.51
C PHE A 574 25.28 -9.99 -26.51
N HIS A 575 26.49 -10.16 -26.04
CA HIS A 575 27.55 -10.76 -26.84
C HIS A 575 27.26 -12.27 -26.90
N PHE A 576 26.53 -12.69 -27.92
CA PHE A 576 26.60 -14.08 -28.32
C PHE A 576 28.03 -14.30 -28.85
N PRO A 577 28.79 -15.29 -28.34
CA PRO A 577 30.06 -15.65 -28.94
C PRO A 577 29.75 -16.04 -30.39
N LYS A 578 30.33 -15.32 -31.35
CA LYS A 578 30.27 -15.73 -32.73
C LYS A 578 30.84 -17.15 -32.76
N SER A 579 30.03 -18.10 -33.22
CA SER A 579 30.50 -19.46 -33.52
C SER A 579 31.75 -19.27 -34.39
N SER A 580 32.88 -19.78 -33.92
CA SER A 580 34.12 -19.86 -34.68
C SER A 580 33.77 -20.51 -36.01
N GLU A 581 33.88 -19.74 -37.10
CA GLU A 581 33.95 -20.30 -38.44
C GLU A 581 35.02 -21.37 -38.40
N ALA A 582 34.61 -22.62 -38.60
CA ALA A 582 35.54 -23.71 -38.79
C ALA A 582 36.42 -23.34 -39.96
N ARG A 583 37.71 -23.08 -39.71
CA ARG A 583 38.74 -23.07 -40.73
C ARG A 583 38.70 -24.44 -41.42
N ASN A 584 38.13 -24.48 -42.60
CA ASN A 584 38.45 -25.49 -43.56
C ASN A 584 39.84 -25.18 -44.09
N ASP A 585 40.86 -25.75 -43.47
CA ASP A 585 42.15 -25.97 -44.12
C ASP A 585 42.10 -27.42 -44.64
N GLY A 586 41.83 -27.52 -45.95
CA GLY A 586 42.00 -28.72 -46.75
C GLY A 586 42.96 -28.43 -47.89
#